data_5cddc53640f35570ec084be05515a827
#
_entry.id   5cddc53640f35570ec084be05515a827
#
_cell.length_a   1.000
_cell.length_b   1.000
_cell.length_c   1.000
_cell.angle_alpha   90.00
_cell.angle_beta   90.00
_cell.angle_gamma   90.00
#
_symmetry.space_group_name_H-M   'P 1'
#
loop_
_entity.id
_entity.type
_entity.pdbx_description
1 polymer ?
#
loop_
_entity_poly.entity_id
_entity_poly.type
_entity_poly.pdbx_seq_one_letter_code
_entity_poly.pdbx_strand_id
1 'polypeptide(L)'
;KEEGRFLYHTACDECGSSDAFAVYDNGSGYCFSCNHYTTNVDEGTKEQPSKKVERDDKFVTGSYQALNVRKIDRNTCQKWGYECGRHKGNPCQIANYYDAMGNLKAQKLRYPDKSFTFIGSNKLLYGEWLWSAEANGKQLIIVEGEIDALSVSQVYNHKRAVVSIPNGAQGAKKALANRLDWLLQFESIILAFDNDEVGRKAMQDCATLFKAGVVKIC
;
A
#
# COMPACT_ATOMS: atom_id res chain seq x y z
N LYS A 1 -22.28 29.18 -14.64
CA LYS A 1 -21.71 29.19 -13.29
C LYS A 1 -20.22 28.97 -13.48
N GLU A 2 -19.41 29.95 -13.07
CA GLU A 2 -17.96 29.81 -13.15
C GLU A 2 -17.53 28.69 -12.20
N GLU A 3 -16.82 27.70 -12.74
CA GLU A 3 -16.21 26.62 -11.94
C GLU A 3 -15.08 27.26 -11.12
N GLY A 4 -15.18 27.18 -9.79
CA GLY A 4 -14.15 27.68 -8.90
C GLY A 4 -12.85 26.92 -9.08
N ARG A 5 -11.71 27.64 -9.04
CA ARG A 5 -10.39 27.01 -9.04
C ARG A 5 -10.08 26.47 -7.63
N PHE A 6 -9.65 25.21 -7.56
CA PHE A 6 -9.23 24.58 -6.31
C PHE A 6 -8.09 25.34 -5.62
N LEU A 7 -8.22 25.58 -4.33
CA LEU A 7 -7.21 26.24 -3.50
C LEU A 7 -6.46 25.24 -2.60
N TYR A 8 -7.17 24.57 -1.66
CA TYR A 8 -6.57 23.66 -0.71
C TYR A 8 -7.59 22.67 -0.13
N HIS A 9 -7.11 21.65 0.56
CA HIS A 9 -7.93 20.75 1.39
C HIS A 9 -7.84 21.12 2.88
N THR A 10 -8.92 20.89 3.61
CA THR A 10 -9.02 21.12 5.06
C THR A 10 -9.90 20.06 5.72
N ALA A 11 -10.00 20.12 7.06
CA ALA A 11 -10.94 19.29 7.82
C ALA A 11 -12.38 19.64 7.46
N CYS A 12 -13.25 18.64 7.51
CA CYS A 12 -14.69 18.82 7.35
C CYS A 12 -15.37 18.86 8.70
N ASP A 13 -16.03 19.95 9.04
CA ASP A 13 -16.73 20.13 10.31
C ASP A 13 -17.95 19.20 10.44
N GLU A 14 -18.54 18.78 9.32
CA GLU A 14 -19.73 17.91 9.30
C GLU A 14 -19.41 16.45 9.60
N CYS A 15 -18.30 15.91 9.06
CA CYS A 15 -17.97 14.49 9.21
C CYS A 15 -16.69 14.23 9.98
N GLY A 16 -15.96 15.27 10.40
CA GLY A 16 -14.70 15.15 11.15
C GLY A 16 -13.52 14.60 10.33
N SER A 17 -13.65 14.47 9.01
CA SER A 17 -12.53 14.08 8.15
C SER A 17 -11.46 15.17 8.20
N SER A 18 -10.20 14.78 8.34
CA SER A 18 -9.07 15.70 8.57
C SER A 18 -8.65 16.50 7.33
N ASP A 19 -8.98 16.03 6.12
CA ASP A 19 -8.45 16.57 4.86
C ASP A 19 -9.34 16.37 3.62
N ALA A 20 -10.59 15.92 3.81
CA ALA A 20 -11.48 15.62 2.68
C ALA A 20 -12.29 16.82 2.18
N PHE A 21 -12.21 17.99 2.82
CA PHE A 21 -12.94 19.18 2.42
C PHE A 21 -12.10 20.06 1.49
N ALA A 22 -12.48 20.12 0.22
CA ALA A 22 -11.84 20.98 -0.77
C ALA A 22 -12.44 22.38 -0.77
N VAL A 23 -11.61 23.42 -0.76
CA VAL A 23 -11.98 24.84 -0.80
C VAL A 23 -11.59 25.42 -2.16
N TYR A 24 -12.47 26.26 -2.72
CA TYR A 24 -12.31 26.87 -4.05
C TYR A 24 -12.28 28.40 -3.93
N ASP A 25 -11.67 29.07 -4.91
CA ASP A 25 -11.48 30.53 -4.95
C ASP A 25 -12.77 31.35 -5.09
N ASN A 26 -13.85 30.70 -5.50
CA ASN A 26 -15.19 31.28 -5.56
C ASN A 26 -15.95 31.19 -4.22
N GLY A 27 -15.27 30.84 -3.11
CA GLY A 27 -15.86 30.70 -1.77
C GLY A 27 -16.70 29.44 -1.59
N SER A 28 -16.69 28.50 -2.54
CA SER A 28 -17.36 27.21 -2.36
C SER A 28 -16.44 26.17 -1.71
N GLY A 29 -17.04 25.18 -1.06
CA GLY A 29 -16.33 24.04 -0.51
C GLY A 29 -17.11 22.75 -0.71
N TYR A 30 -16.39 21.63 -0.88
CA TYR A 30 -16.95 20.29 -1.06
C TYR A 30 -16.15 19.24 -0.30
N CYS A 31 -16.86 18.42 0.47
CA CYS A 31 -16.26 17.30 1.19
C CYS A 31 -16.40 16.01 0.39
N PHE A 32 -15.27 15.38 0.02
CA PHE A 32 -15.24 14.10 -0.69
C PHE A 32 -15.55 12.89 0.20
N SER A 33 -15.62 13.08 1.54
CA SER A 33 -15.94 12.01 2.47
C SER A 33 -17.44 11.89 2.74
N CYS A 34 -18.15 13.03 2.94
CA CYS A 34 -19.58 13.02 3.29
C CYS A 34 -20.48 13.73 2.25
N ASN A 35 -19.90 14.20 1.14
CA ASN A 35 -20.57 14.96 0.09
C ASN A 35 -21.20 16.29 0.55
N HIS A 36 -20.80 16.80 1.73
CA HIS A 36 -21.22 18.11 2.17
C HIS A 36 -20.73 19.20 1.20
N TYR A 37 -21.61 20.11 0.81
CA TYR A 37 -21.30 21.24 -0.07
C TYR A 37 -21.74 22.56 0.58
N THR A 38 -20.88 23.58 0.50
CA THR A 38 -21.22 24.95 0.94
C THR A 38 -20.79 25.97 -0.10
N THR A 39 -21.51 27.10 -0.16
CA THR A 39 -21.16 28.25 -1.01
C THR A 39 -20.51 29.39 -0.23
N ASN A 40 -20.42 29.27 1.08
CA ASN A 40 -19.83 30.26 1.98
C ASN A 40 -18.82 29.59 2.90
N VAL A 41 -17.59 29.48 2.42
CA VAL A 41 -16.45 29.21 3.29
C VAL A 41 -16.02 30.57 3.85
N ASP A 42 -16.31 30.82 5.14
CA ASP A 42 -15.95 32.09 5.80
C ASP A 42 -14.45 32.34 5.66
N GLU A 43 -14.07 33.54 5.24
CA GLU A 43 -12.66 33.99 5.13
C GLU A 43 -11.89 33.97 6.46
N GLY A 44 -12.55 33.58 7.56
CA GLY A 44 -11.96 33.43 8.89
C GLY A 44 -11.01 32.26 9.08
N THR A 45 -10.97 31.31 8.16
CA THR A 45 -10.05 30.17 8.20
C THR A 45 -8.76 30.46 7.39
N LYS A 46 -8.21 31.67 7.57
CA LYS A 46 -6.84 31.97 7.08
C LYS A 46 -5.87 31.09 7.86
N GLU A 47 -5.25 30.19 7.13
CA GLU A 47 -3.96 29.58 7.45
C GLU A 47 -3.77 29.19 8.93
N GLN A 48 -4.35 28.08 9.33
CA GLN A 48 -3.45 27.18 10.03
C GLN A 48 -2.65 26.45 8.93
N PRO A 49 -1.33 26.71 8.83
CA PRO A 49 -0.50 25.79 8.09
C PRO A 49 -0.83 24.44 8.70
N SER A 50 -1.29 23.50 7.86
CA SER A 50 -1.37 22.12 8.28
C SER A 50 -0.10 21.93 9.08
N LYS A 51 -0.20 21.69 10.39
CA LYS A 51 0.94 21.19 11.14
C LYS A 51 1.39 20.02 10.27
N LYS A 52 2.46 20.23 9.50
CA LYS A 52 3.27 19.12 9.06
C LYS A 52 3.52 18.40 10.36
N VAL A 53 2.72 17.37 10.61
CA VAL A 53 3.10 16.38 11.61
C VAL A 53 4.49 16.05 11.13
N GLU A 54 5.50 16.49 11.87
CA GLU A 54 6.87 16.07 11.62
C GLU A 54 6.76 14.57 11.61
N ARG A 55 6.71 14.03 10.40
CA ARG A 55 6.76 12.59 10.20
C ARG A 55 8.14 12.30 10.72
N ASP A 56 8.18 11.60 11.83
CA ASP A 56 9.42 11.02 12.33
C ASP A 56 9.81 9.99 11.26
N ASP A 57 10.49 10.48 10.23
CA ASP A 57 10.88 9.69 9.04
C ASP A 57 12.02 8.72 9.37
N LYS A 58 12.34 8.53 10.66
CA LYS A 58 13.25 7.51 11.09
C LYS A 58 12.60 6.13 10.94
N PHE A 59 13.19 5.35 10.08
CA PHE A 59 12.84 3.94 9.95
C PHE A 59 13.02 3.21 11.30
N VAL A 60 12.08 2.34 11.60
CA VAL A 60 12.08 1.52 12.80
C VAL A 60 12.95 0.29 12.58
N THR A 61 13.77 -0.04 13.55
CA THR A 61 14.57 -1.27 13.57
C THR A 61 13.91 -2.33 14.42
N GLY A 62 13.96 -3.57 13.96
CA GLY A 62 13.46 -4.73 14.67
C GLY A 62 14.46 -5.89 14.63
N SER A 63 13.95 -7.09 14.82
CA SER A 63 14.70 -8.33 14.70
C SER A 63 13.92 -9.37 13.89
N TYR A 64 14.63 -10.20 13.15
CA TYR A 64 14.02 -11.30 12.41
C TYR A 64 13.63 -12.42 13.38
N GLN A 65 12.34 -12.72 13.40
CA GLN A 65 11.75 -13.73 14.27
C GLN A 65 10.81 -14.62 13.44
N ALA A 66 10.63 -15.88 13.87
CA ALA A 66 9.61 -16.73 13.28
C ALA A 66 8.21 -16.22 13.67
N LEU A 67 7.28 -16.24 12.74
CA LEU A 67 5.87 -15.94 12.99
C LEU A 67 5.12 -17.25 13.28
N ASN A 68 5.26 -17.77 14.48
CA ASN A 68 4.82 -19.12 14.86
C ASN A 68 3.33 -19.37 14.58
N VAL A 69 2.46 -18.38 14.86
CA VAL A 69 1.01 -18.47 14.58
C VAL A 69 0.72 -18.66 13.08
N ARG A 70 1.58 -18.12 12.21
CA ARG A 70 1.46 -18.22 10.75
C ARG A 70 2.35 -19.32 10.16
N LYS A 71 3.11 -20.04 10.99
CA LYS A 71 4.06 -21.07 10.58
C LYS A 71 5.11 -20.57 9.56
N ILE A 72 5.48 -19.30 9.66
CA ILE A 72 6.52 -18.68 8.83
C ILE A 72 7.82 -18.71 9.64
N ASP A 73 8.86 -19.28 9.07
CA ASP A 73 10.14 -19.40 9.74
C ASP A 73 10.95 -18.10 9.72
N ARG A 74 11.98 -18.06 10.57
CA ARG A 74 12.87 -16.90 10.71
C ARG A 74 13.64 -16.59 9.42
N ASN A 75 14.03 -17.62 8.68
CA ASN A 75 14.81 -17.44 7.44
C ASN A 75 13.97 -16.78 6.36
N THR A 76 12.70 -17.15 6.26
CA THR A 76 11.72 -16.47 5.39
C THR A 76 11.56 -15.00 5.79
N CYS A 77 11.39 -14.71 7.08
CA CYS A 77 11.30 -13.32 7.55
C CYS A 77 12.58 -12.53 7.21
N GLN A 78 13.75 -13.13 7.43
CA GLN A 78 15.03 -12.49 7.09
C GLN A 78 15.17 -12.22 5.58
N LYS A 79 14.85 -13.20 4.73
CA LYS A 79 14.87 -13.03 3.28
C LYS A 79 13.99 -11.90 2.80
N TRP A 80 12.83 -11.76 3.44
CA TRP A 80 11.79 -10.78 3.07
C TRP A 80 11.93 -9.44 3.78
N GLY A 81 12.96 -9.23 4.61
CA GLY A 81 13.09 -8.01 5.39
C GLY A 81 11.90 -7.76 6.32
N TYR A 82 11.29 -8.85 6.85
CA TYR A 82 10.13 -8.77 7.73
C TYR A 82 10.56 -8.95 9.19
N GLU A 83 10.43 -7.91 9.99
CA GLU A 83 10.95 -7.83 11.35
C GLU A 83 9.83 -7.72 12.38
N CYS A 84 10.17 -8.02 13.64
CA CYS A 84 9.35 -7.68 14.81
C CYS A 84 10.10 -6.66 15.65
N GLY A 85 9.42 -5.58 16.03
CA GLY A 85 10.02 -4.46 16.75
C GLY A 85 9.02 -3.68 17.57
N ARG A 86 9.38 -2.46 17.93
CA ARG A 86 8.52 -1.51 18.63
C ARG A 86 8.57 -0.15 17.96
N HIS A 87 7.40 0.44 17.77
CA HIS A 87 7.28 1.82 17.31
C HIS A 87 6.53 2.64 18.37
N LYS A 88 7.18 3.70 18.88
CA LYS A 88 6.63 4.56 19.95
C LYS A 88 6.16 3.76 21.17
N GLY A 89 6.95 2.74 21.57
CA GLY A 89 6.64 1.85 22.69
C GLY A 89 5.69 0.68 22.39
N ASN A 90 4.94 0.72 21.30
CA ASN A 90 3.98 -0.32 20.91
C ASN A 90 4.67 -1.42 20.09
N PRO A 91 4.41 -2.72 20.37
CA PRO A 91 4.92 -3.80 19.55
C PRO A 91 4.34 -3.71 18.14
N CYS A 92 5.16 -4.00 17.13
CA CYS A 92 4.71 -4.03 15.75
C CYS A 92 5.51 -5.05 14.92
N GLN A 93 4.90 -5.48 13.83
CA GLN A 93 5.58 -6.19 12.75
C GLN A 93 5.94 -5.15 11.67
N ILE A 94 7.12 -5.28 11.08
CA ILE A 94 7.73 -4.30 10.19
C ILE A 94 8.00 -4.96 8.84
N ALA A 95 7.26 -4.57 7.83
CA ALA A 95 7.55 -4.95 6.45
C ALA A 95 8.40 -3.87 5.79
N ASN A 96 9.64 -4.21 5.47
CA ASN A 96 10.60 -3.31 4.84
C ASN A 96 10.47 -3.35 3.32
N TYR A 97 10.27 -2.21 2.68
CA TYR A 97 10.17 -2.07 1.23
C TYR A 97 11.49 -1.52 0.68
N TYR A 98 12.15 -2.31 -0.15
CA TYR A 98 13.42 -1.93 -0.76
C TYR A 98 13.26 -1.63 -2.25
N ASP A 99 14.11 -0.74 -2.77
CA ASP A 99 14.26 -0.60 -4.23
C ASP A 99 15.13 -1.72 -4.83
N ALA A 100 15.26 -1.74 -6.13
CA ALA A 100 16.08 -2.72 -6.85
C ALA A 100 17.57 -2.67 -6.48
N MET A 101 18.04 -1.59 -5.86
CA MET A 101 19.42 -1.40 -5.39
C MET A 101 19.59 -1.84 -3.93
N GLY A 102 18.52 -2.31 -3.27
CA GLY A 102 18.52 -2.71 -1.85
C GLY A 102 18.40 -1.55 -0.86
N ASN A 103 18.09 -0.33 -1.30
CA ASN A 103 17.87 0.79 -0.40
C ASN A 103 16.46 0.72 0.19
N LEU A 104 16.35 0.90 1.51
CA LEU A 104 15.07 0.98 2.22
C LEU A 104 14.33 2.27 1.82
N LYS A 105 13.14 2.16 1.28
CA LYS A 105 12.29 3.29 0.80
C LYS A 105 11.08 3.53 1.65
N ALA A 106 10.51 2.47 2.23
CA ALA A 106 9.34 2.56 3.07
C ALA A 106 9.26 1.39 4.04
N GLN A 107 8.49 1.56 5.09
CA GLN A 107 8.11 0.51 6.02
C GLN A 107 6.60 0.53 6.23
N LYS A 108 5.99 -0.64 6.27
CA LYS A 108 4.63 -0.83 6.76
C LYS A 108 4.69 -1.48 8.14
N LEU A 109 4.23 -0.77 9.13
CA LEU A 109 4.17 -1.22 10.51
C LEU A 109 2.76 -1.76 10.78
N ARG A 110 2.65 -3.03 11.16
CA ARG A 110 1.38 -3.66 11.53
C ARG A 110 1.33 -3.87 13.04
N TYR A 111 0.29 -3.38 13.67
CA TYR A 111 0.06 -3.48 15.10
C TYR A 111 -0.83 -4.69 15.48
N PRO A 112 -0.88 -5.08 16.78
CA PRO A 112 -1.70 -6.22 17.24
C PRO A 112 -3.21 -6.05 16.99
N ASP A 113 -3.72 -4.83 16.97
CA ASP A 113 -5.11 -4.47 16.67
C ASP A 113 -5.43 -4.54 15.15
N LYS A 114 -4.48 -5.00 14.34
CA LYS A 114 -4.52 -5.07 12.87
C LYS A 114 -4.45 -3.71 12.17
N SER A 115 -4.36 -2.60 12.88
CA SER A 115 -4.05 -1.30 12.27
C SER A 115 -2.65 -1.28 11.67
N PHE A 116 -2.39 -0.35 10.77
CA PHE A 116 -1.06 -0.20 10.17
C PHE A 116 -0.70 1.27 9.93
N THR A 117 0.58 1.53 9.86
CA THR A 117 1.15 2.83 9.54
C THR A 117 2.26 2.66 8.51
N PHE A 118 2.35 3.59 7.56
CA PHE A 118 3.49 3.68 6.65
C PHE A 118 4.48 4.74 7.11
N ILE A 119 5.78 4.42 7.01
CA ILE A 119 6.90 5.36 7.14
C ILE A 119 7.60 5.40 5.77
N GLY A 120 7.95 6.58 5.31
CA GLY A 120 8.57 6.78 4.00
C GLY A 120 7.57 6.81 2.83
N SER A 121 8.08 6.83 1.60
CA SER A 121 7.26 6.91 0.38
C SER A 121 7.09 5.54 -0.24
N ASN A 122 5.85 5.04 -0.24
CA ASN A 122 5.57 3.72 -0.79
C ASN A 122 4.92 3.78 -2.18
N LYS A 123 5.72 3.50 -3.20
CA LYS A 123 5.29 3.29 -4.60
C LYS A 123 5.64 1.89 -5.10
N LEU A 124 6.15 1.01 -4.22
CA LEU A 124 6.68 -0.30 -4.55
C LEU A 124 5.68 -1.38 -4.16
N LEU A 125 5.73 -2.52 -4.84
CA LEU A 125 5.11 -3.75 -4.36
C LEU A 125 6.04 -4.40 -3.34
N TYR A 126 5.48 -5.03 -2.31
CA TYR A 126 6.29 -5.70 -1.31
C TYR A 126 6.94 -6.96 -1.88
N GLY A 127 8.24 -7.04 -1.78
CA GLY A 127 9.03 -8.15 -2.28
C GLY A 127 9.53 -7.99 -3.72
N GLU A 128 9.19 -6.91 -4.44
CA GLU A 128 9.61 -6.76 -5.84
C GLU A 128 11.14 -6.76 -6.02
N TRP A 129 11.91 -6.31 -5.03
CA TRP A 129 13.38 -6.33 -5.05
C TRP A 129 14.01 -7.74 -5.04
N LEU A 130 13.23 -8.76 -4.69
CA LEU A 130 13.69 -10.15 -4.62
C LEU A 130 13.65 -10.86 -5.98
N TRP A 131 12.97 -10.27 -6.97
CA TRP A 131 12.59 -10.98 -8.18
C TRP A 131 12.89 -10.19 -9.45
N SER A 132 13.25 -10.93 -10.49
CA SER A 132 13.23 -10.45 -11.87
C SER A 132 12.69 -11.56 -12.77
N ALA A 133 12.08 -11.19 -13.90
CA ALA A 133 11.57 -12.16 -14.86
C ALA A 133 12.69 -13.01 -15.48
N GLU A 134 13.88 -12.41 -15.60
CA GLU A 134 15.06 -13.10 -16.14
C GLU A 134 15.60 -14.19 -15.20
N ALA A 135 15.73 -13.87 -13.90
CA ALA A 135 16.35 -14.78 -12.93
C ALA A 135 15.36 -15.77 -12.30
N ASN A 136 14.08 -15.40 -12.16
CA ASN A 136 13.09 -16.14 -11.36
C ASN A 136 11.96 -16.73 -12.19
N GLY A 137 12.12 -16.74 -13.52
CA GLY A 137 11.11 -17.23 -14.45
C GLY A 137 10.05 -16.18 -14.77
N LYS A 138 9.20 -16.51 -15.72
CA LYS A 138 8.32 -15.57 -16.39
C LYS A 138 6.92 -15.48 -15.77
N GLN A 139 6.72 -16.12 -14.62
CA GLN A 139 5.45 -16.10 -13.90
C GLN A 139 5.58 -15.38 -12.56
N LEU A 140 4.68 -14.45 -12.30
CA LEU A 140 4.58 -13.71 -11.05
C LEU A 140 3.26 -14.02 -10.34
N ILE A 141 3.31 -14.22 -9.03
CA ILE A 141 2.13 -14.33 -8.16
C ILE A 141 1.99 -12.99 -7.42
N ILE A 142 0.80 -12.42 -7.43
CA ILE A 142 0.48 -11.19 -6.69
C ILE A 142 -0.59 -11.53 -5.67
N VAL A 143 -0.27 -11.33 -4.39
CA VAL A 143 -1.16 -11.56 -3.25
C VAL A 143 -1.56 -10.25 -2.58
N GLU A 144 -2.52 -10.30 -1.66
CA GLU A 144 -3.04 -9.09 -1.05
C GLU A 144 -2.15 -8.55 0.08
N GLY A 145 -1.66 -9.41 0.96
CA GLY A 145 -0.92 -9.02 2.16
C GLY A 145 0.56 -9.45 2.17
N GLU A 146 1.37 -8.74 2.93
CA GLU A 146 2.81 -9.05 3.09
C GLU A 146 3.02 -10.45 3.67
N ILE A 147 2.21 -10.83 4.66
CA ILE A 147 2.27 -12.17 5.28
C ILE A 147 1.91 -13.26 4.28
N ASP A 148 0.97 -13.00 3.36
CA ASP A 148 0.58 -13.95 2.33
C ASP A 148 1.74 -14.17 1.35
N ALA A 149 2.45 -13.09 0.98
CA ALA A 149 3.64 -13.19 0.16
C ALA A 149 4.75 -14.03 0.82
N LEU A 150 5.00 -13.86 2.11
CA LEU A 150 5.93 -14.69 2.86
C LEU A 150 5.49 -16.16 2.86
N SER A 151 4.21 -16.41 3.10
CA SER A 151 3.64 -17.77 3.16
C SER A 151 3.78 -18.47 1.81
N VAL A 152 3.38 -17.83 0.73
CA VAL A 152 3.51 -18.38 -0.64
C VAL A 152 4.98 -18.63 -0.96
N SER A 153 5.86 -17.66 -0.69
CA SER A 153 7.28 -17.81 -0.95
C SER A 153 7.88 -19.00 -0.20
N GLN A 154 7.55 -19.18 1.08
CA GLN A 154 8.04 -20.30 1.90
C GLN A 154 7.54 -21.65 1.36
N VAL A 155 6.25 -21.76 1.01
CA VAL A 155 5.67 -23.00 0.46
C VAL A 155 6.38 -23.41 -0.83
N TYR A 156 6.76 -22.46 -1.67
CA TYR A 156 7.52 -22.74 -2.90
C TYR A 156 9.04 -22.73 -2.71
N ASN A 157 9.53 -22.83 -1.45
CA ASN A 157 10.96 -22.81 -1.14
C ASN A 157 11.69 -21.61 -1.78
N HIS A 158 11.03 -20.46 -1.83
CA HIS A 158 11.55 -19.20 -2.38
C HIS A 158 11.97 -19.29 -3.86
N LYS A 159 11.38 -20.19 -4.63
CA LYS A 159 11.73 -20.41 -6.05
C LYS A 159 10.76 -19.75 -7.04
N ARG A 160 9.62 -19.22 -6.55
CA ARG A 160 8.63 -18.57 -7.41
C ARG A 160 8.54 -17.09 -7.07
N ALA A 161 8.48 -16.26 -8.11
CA ALA A 161 8.30 -14.84 -7.92
C ALA A 161 6.91 -14.57 -7.33
N VAL A 162 6.89 -13.88 -6.21
CA VAL A 162 5.67 -13.46 -5.51
C VAL A 162 5.86 -12.06 -4.93
N VAL A 163 4.83 -11.24 -5.00
CA VAL A 163 4.79 -9.89 -4.38
C VAL A 163 3.45 -9.67 -3.73
N SER A 164 3.35 -8.69 -2.84
CA SER A 164 2.05 -8.23 -2.36
C SER A 164 1.80 -6.76 -2.66
N ILE A 165 0.49 -6.41 -2.71
CA ILE A 165 0.06 -5.03 -2.81
C ILE A 165 0.17 -4.32 -1.45
N PRO A 166 0.54 -3.02 -1.42
CA PRO A 166 0.83 -2.34 -0.14
C PRO A 166 -0.41 -1.97 0.67
N ASN A 167 -1.53 -1.64 0.01
CA ASN A 167 -2.70 -1.01 0.64
C ASN A 167 -3.97 -1.85 0.57
N GLY A 168 -3.85 -3.19 0.45
CA GLY A 168 -4.99 -4.09 0.32
C GLY A 168 -5.75 -3.93 -1.00
N ALA A 169 -6.82 -4.72 -1.15
CA ALA A 169 -7.57 -4.86 -2.40
C ALA A 169 -8.05 -3.53 -3.01
N GLN A 170 -8.54 -2.59 -2.19
CA GLN A 170 -9.06 -1.31 -2.68
C GLN A 170 -8.01 -0.44 -3.40
N GLY A 171 -6.74 -0.55 -2.98
CA GLY A 171 -5.62 0.17 -3.58
C GLY A 171 -4.92 -0.58 -4.71
N ALA A 172 -5.29 -1.82 -4.96
CA ALA A 172 -4.56 -2.75 -5.81
C ALA A 172 -4.33 -2.24 -7.24
N LYS A 173 -5.39 -1.85 -7.94
CA LYS A 173 -5.28 -1.37 -9.33
C LYS A 173 -4.32 -0.20 -9.47
N LYS A 174 -4.37 0.77 -8.56
CA LYS A 174 -3.46 1.92 -8.55
C LYS A 174 -2.03 1.49 -8.27
N ALA A 175 -1.82 0.58 -7.31
CA ALA A 175 -0.50 0.07 -6.98
C ALA A 175 0.13 -0.66 -8.18
N LEU A 176 -0.62 -1.55 -8.85
CA LEU A 176 -0.14 -2.27 -10.02
C LEU A 176 0.10 -1.33 -11.21
N ALA A 177 -0.78 -0.36 -11.46
CA ALA A 177 -0.58 0.63 -12.52
C ALA A 177 0.71 1.44 -12.34
N ASN A 178 1.08 1.78 -11.11
CA ASN A 178 2.33 2.48 -10.80
C ASN A 178 3.59 1.64 -11.06
N ARG A 179 3.45 0.31 -11.18
CA ARG A 179 4.55 -0.63 -11.39
C ARG A 179 4.40 -1.42 -12.69
N LEU A 180 3.57 -0.93 -13.61
CA LEU A 180 3.21 -1.65 -14.82
C LEU A 180 4.44 -2.04 -15.64
N ASP A 181 5.42 -1.16 -15.81
CA ASP A 181 6.65 -1.43 -16.56
C ASP A 181 7.44 -2.62 -15.97
N TRP A 182 7.50 -2.74 -14.64
CA TRP A 182 8.11 -3.87 -13.96
C TRP A 182 7.27 -5.14 -14.12
N LEU A 183 5.95 -5.04 -14.01
CA LEU A 183 5.02 -6.17 -14.14
C LEU A 183 5.01 -6.74 -15.57
N LEU A 184 5.14 -5.91 -16.60
CA LEU A 184 5.16 -6.33 -17.99
C LEU A 184 6.41 -7.13 -18.38
N GLN A 185 7.41 -7.25 -17.51
CA GLN A 185 8.55 -8.17 -17.71
C GLN A 185 8.14 -9.64 -17.53
N PHE A 186 7.01 -9.92 -16.88
CA PHE A 186 6.51 -11.27 -16.67
C PHE A 186 5.52 -11.67 -17.77
N GLU A 187 5.63 -12.89 -18.26
CA GLU A 187 4.74 -13.43 -19.31
C GLU A 187 3.36 -13.83 -18.75
N SER A 188 3.31 -14.20 -17.48
CA SER A 188 2.08 -14.64 -16.79
C SER A 188 2.01 -14.09 -15.38
N ILE A 189 0.86 -13.55 -15.01
CA ILE A 189 0.59 -13.00 -13.68
C ILE A 189 -0.59 -13.77 -13.08
N ILE A 190 -0.42 -14.26 -11.87
CA ILE A 190 -1.49 -14.87 -11.07
C ILE A 190 -1.92 -13.88 -10.00
N LEU A 191 -3.17 -13.43 -10.05
CA LEU A 191 -3.77 -12.64 -8.96
C LEU A 191 -4.41 -13.61 -7.97
N ALA A 192 -3.97 -13.58 -6.72
CA ALA A 192 -4.43 -14.44 -5.64
C ALA A 192 -4.71 -13.57 -4.39
N PHE A 193 -5.79 -12.79 -4.44
CA PHE A 193 -6.27 -11.97 -3.33
C PHE A 193 -7.25 -12.77 -2.46
N ASP A 194 -7.67 -12.18 -1.35
CA ASP A 194 -8.65 -12.83 -0.47
C ASP A 194 -9.93 -13.17 -1.23
N ASN A 195 -10.47 -14.38 -0.97
CA ASN A 195 -11.66 -14.88 -1.68
C ASN A 195 -12.95 -14.31 -1.08
N ASP A 196 -13.00 -13.00 -0.86
CA ASP A 196 -14.19 -12.24 -0.53
C ASP A 196 -14.67 -11.40 -1.73
N GLU A 197 -15.75 -10.67 -1.57
CA GLU A 197 -16.34 -9.85 -2.63
C GLU A 197 -15.37 -8.73 -3.07
N VAL A 198 -14.69 -8.12 -2.09
CA VAL A 198 -13.75 -7.00 -2.34
C VAL A 198 -12.51 -7.49 -3.09
N GLY A 199 -11.92 -8.60 -2.66
CA GLY A 199 -10.77 -9.21 -3.30
C GLY A 199 -11.07 -9.68 -4.72
N ARG A 200 -12.21 -10.38 -4.92
CA ARG A 200 -12.63 -10.81 -6.27
C ARG A 200 -12.84 -9.64 -7.23
N LYS A 201 -13.51 -8.58 -6.78
CA LYS A 201 -13.70 -7.36 -7.59
C LYS A 201 -12.34 -6.70 -7.90
N ALA A 202 -11.47 -6.59 -6.92
CA ALA A 202 -10.15 -6.00 -7.11
C ALA A 202 -9.31 -6.78 -8.13
N MET A 203 -9.35 -8.12 -8.10
CA MET A 203 -8.66 -8.96 -9.09
C MET A 203 -9.19 -8.71 -10.52
N GLN A 204 -10.51 -8.62 -10.69
CA GLN A 204 -11.13 -8.29 -11.97
C GLN A 204 -10.69 -6.90 -12.48
N ASP A 205 -10.73 -5.90 -11.59
CA ASP A 205 -10.30 -4.54 -11.92
C ASP A 205 -8.82 -4.47 -12.27
N CYS A 206 -7.95 -5.22 -11.56
CA CYS A 206 -6.53 -5.32 -11.84
C CYS A 206 -6.24 -6.02 -13.17
N ALA A 207 -6.99 -7.06 -13.51
CA ALA A 207 -6.82 -7.79 -14.76
C ALA A 207 -6.97 -6.89 -16.01
N THR A 208 -7.77 -5.82 -15.91
CA THR A 208 -7.95 -4.83 -17.00
C THR A 208 -6.69 -4.05 -17.35
N LEU A 209 -5.66 -4.07 -16.52
CA LEU A 209 -4.37 -3.41 -16.79
C LEU A 209 -3.52 -4.17 -17.81
N PHE A 210 -3.83 -5.42 -18.09
CA PHE A 210 -3.01 -6.32 -18.87
C PHE A 210 -3.73 -6.80 -20.13
N LYS A 211 -2.95 -7.26 -21.10
CA LYS A 211 -3.50 -7.91 -22.29
C LYS A 211 -4.20 -9.22 -21.92
N ALA A 212 -5.21 -9.58 -22.71
CA ALA A 212 -5.90 -10.86 -22.55
C ALA A 212 -4.92 -12.04 -22.55
N GLY A 213 -5.12 -12.99 -21.63
CA GLY A 213 -4.29 -14.18 -21.51
C GLY A 213 -3.05 -14.03 -20.62
N VAL A 214 -2.65 -12.81 -20.24
CA VAL A 214 -1.51 -12.58 -19.33
C VAL A 214 -1.87 -12.89 -17.88
N VAL A 215 -3.08 -12.50 -17.45
CA VAL A 215 -3.54 -12.62 -16.07
C VAL A 215 -4.41 -13.86 -15.88
N LYS A 216 -4.16 -14.57 -14.79
CA LYS A 216 -5.01 -15.62 -14.24
C LYS A 216 -5.50 -15.18 -12.85
N ILE A 217 -6.77 -15.37 -12.58
CA ILE A 217 -7.40 -15.12 -11.27
C ILE A 217 -7.52 -16.48 -10.57
N CYS A 218 -7.07 -16.53 -9.32
CA CYS A 218 -7.07 -17.74 -8.49
C CYS A 218 -8.19 -17.70 -7.45
#